data_9f87bb6aca48bb9823a8f65b9068e45a
#
_entry.id   9f87bb6aca48bb9823a8f65b9068e45a
#
_cell.length_a   1.000
_cell.length_b   1.000
_cell.length_c   1.000
_cell.angle_alpha   90.00
_cell.angle_beta   90.00
_cell.angle_gamma   90.00
#
_symmetry.space_group_name_H-M   'P 1'
#
loop_
_entity.id
_entity.type
_entity.pdbx_description
1 polymer ?
#
loop_
_entity_poly.entity_id
_entity_poly.type
_entity_poly.pdbx_seq_one_letter_code
_entity_poly.pdbx_strand_id
1 'polypeptide(L)'
;MTKTLTNNAPPEVGATLQRLRLARGLTLEDLSRIAGVSKSMLSQIEREKANPTIAITWRLANALGVEIGELLSSEVRSVDLIRVVDAHETPTLPGAHAGYSLRILGPMDLAGKYEWYELTLAPGGELKSQAHDPGTSEHLTVITGAVELEVGTEKKKIKHGGTARYPADHDHVIRNAGKTEAKALLVVVQR
;
A
#
# COMPACT_ATOMS: atom_id res chain seq x y z
N MET A 1 -26.20 -12.21 -5.89
CA MET A 1 -25.67 -12.03 -7.26
C MET A 1 -25.66 -10.53 -7.54
N THR A 2 -24.57 -9.85 -7.21
CA THR A 2 -24.42 -8.41 -7.45
C THR A 2 -23.71 -8.25 -8.78
N LYS A 3 -24.42 -7.72 -9.76
CA LYS A 3 -23.96 -7.46 -11.12
C LYS A 3 -22.96 -6.29 -11.05
N THR A 4 -21.68 -6.59 -11.13
CA THR A 4 -20.64 -5.56 -11.32
C THR A 4 -20.92 -4.93 -12.68
N LEU A 5 -21.47 -3.72 -12.68
CA LEU A 5 -21.59 -2.89 -13.87
C LEU A 5 -20.18 -2.46 -14.23
N THR A 6 -19.53 -3.14 -15.16
CA THR A 6 -18.34 -2.64 -15.83
C THR A 6 -18.72 -1.34 -16.52
N ASN A 7 -18.26 -0.21 -16.00
CA ASN A 7 -18.40 1.08 -16.65
C ASN A 7 -17.58 1.03 -17.95
N ASN A 8 -18.24 0.87 -19.08
CA ASN A 8 -17.62 0.70 -20.39
C ASN A 8 -17.37 2.08 -21.06
N ALA A 9 -17.50 3.18 -20.30
CA ALA A 9 -17.17 4.51 -20.76
C ALA A 9 -15.65 4.71 -20.75
N PRO A 10 -15.07 5.37 -21.78
CA PRO A 10 -13.65 5.70 -21.78
C PRO A 10 -13.31 6.62 -20.58
N PRO A 11 -12.07 6.56 -20.07
CA PRO A 11 -11.66 7.43 -18.95
C PRO A 11 -11.81 8.91 -19.31
N GLU A 12 -12.39 9.70 -18.40
CA GLU A 12 -12.52 11.15 -18.52
C GLU A 12 -11.21 11.84 -18.10
N VAL A 13 -10.26 11.88 -19.01
CA VAL A 13 -8.90 12.42 -18.77
C VAL A 13 -8.90 13.93 -18.57
N GLY A 14 -9.87 14.64 -19.16
CA GLY A 14 -9.88 16.10 -19.25
C GLY A 14 -9.97 16.79 -17.90
N ALA A 15 -10.92 16.42 -17.07
CA ALA A 15 -11.12 17.00 -15.74
C ALA A 15 -9.91 16.74 -14.83
N THR A 16 -9.34 15.51 -14.85
CA THR A 16 -8.15 15.15 -14.07
C THR A 16 -6.93 15.95 -14.53
N LEU A 17 -6.73 16.09 -15.85
CA LEU A 17 -5.64 16.87 -16.41
C LEU A 17 -5.71 18.34 -15.98
N GLN A 18 -6.89 18.96 -16.08
CA GLN A 18 -7.10 20.35 -15.69
C GLN A 18 -6.82 20.55 -14.19
N ARG A 19 -7.34 19.67 -13.34
CA ARG A 19 -7.12 19.70 -11.88
C ARG A 19 -5.64 19.61 -11.54
N LEU A 20 -4.92 18.64 -12.12
CA LEU A 20 -3.49 18.43 -11.86
C LEU A 20 -2.64 19.61 -12.34
N ARG A 21 -2.98 20.19 -13.49
CA ARG A 21 -2.30 21.38 -14.02
C ARG A 21 -2.49 22.58 -13.10
N LEU A 22 -3.73 22.85 -12.70
CA LEU A 22 -4.05 23.98 -11.82
C LEU A 22 -3.42 23.83 -10.43
N ALA A 23 -3.43 22.63 -9.88
CA ALA A 23 -2.79 22.33 -8.60
C ALA A 23 -1.26 22.63 -8.60
N ARG A 24 -0.64 22.62 -9.78
CA ARG A 24 0.79 22.99 -9.97
C ARG A 24 0.99 24.44 -10.40
N GLY A 25 -0.07 25.24 -10.46
CA GLY A 25 0.00 26.64 -10.89
C GLY A 25 0.35 26.82 -12.37
N LEU A 26 0.24 25.78 -13.20
CA LEU A 26 0.63 25.83 -14.61
C LEU A 26 -0.48 26.40 -15.48
N THR A 27 -0.08 27.26 -16.44
CA THR A 27 -0.96 27.66 -17.56
C THR A 27 -1.01 26.54 -18.62
N LEU A 28 -1.97 26.61 -19.55
CA LEU A 28 -1.97 25.71 -20.72
C LEU A 28 -0.69 25.88 -21.57
N GLU A 29 -0.13 27.09 -21.62
CA GLU A 29 1.10 27.38 -22.33
C GLU A 29 2.30 26.68 -21.68
N ASP A 30 2.40 26.74 -20.35
CA ASP A 30 3.48 26.10 -19.59
C ASP A 30 3.42 24.59 -19.77
N LEU A 31 2.25 23.96 -19.63
CA LEU A 31 2.09 22.53 -19.81
C LEU A 31 2.36 22.12 -21.27
N SER A 32 1.96 22.92 -22.24
CA SER A 32 2.27 22.72 -23.66
C SER A 32 3.76 22.63 -23.90
N ARG A 33 4.53 23.56 -23.34
CA ARG A 33 5.98 23.61 -23.44
C ARG A 33 6.67 22.42 -22.77
N ILE A 34 6.21 22.03 -21.59
CA ILE A 34 6.82 20.94 -20.81
C ILE A 34 6.50 19.59 -21.43
N ALA A 35 5.23 19.38 -21.81
CA ALA A 35 4.76 18.08 -22.33
C ALA A 35 5.04 17.87 -23.83
N GLY A 36 5.36 18.94 -24.58
CA GLY A 36 5.50 18.88 -26.03
C GLY A 36 4.16 18.58 -26.73
N VAL A 37 3.05 19.02 -26.16
CA VAL A 37 1.68 18.87 -26.69
C VAL A 37 1.11 20.26 -26.96
N SER A 38 0.51 20.46 -28.13
CA SER A 38 0.01 21.81 -28.49
C SER A 38 -1.04 22.31 -27.53
N LYS A 39 -1.04 23.63 -27.27
CA LYS A 39 -2.02 24.30 -26.41
C LYS A 39 -3.47 24.05 -26.85
N SER A 40 -3.70 24.00 -28.15
CA SER A 40 -5.03 23.70 -28.70
C SER A 40 -5.48 22.28 -28.36
N MET A 41 -4.58 21.29 -28.46
CA MET A 41 -4.85 19.91 -28.09
C MET A 41 -5.13 19.79 -26.58
N LEU A 42 -4.32 20.44 -25.74
CA LEU A 42 -4.56 20.47 -24.28
C LEU A 42 -5.93 21.05 -23.95
N SER A 43 -6.28 22.16 -24.57
CA SER A 43 -7.60 22.78 -24.39
C SER A 43 -8.76 21.90 -24.84
N GLN A 44 -8.57 21.11 -25.90
CA GLN A 44 -9.60 20.15 -26.36
C GLN A 44 -9.72 18.96 -25.40
N ILE A 45 -8.61 18.46 -24.89
CA ILE A 45 -8.59 17.37 -23.90
C ILE A 45 -9.26 17.82 -22.61
N GLU A 46 -8.89 18.97 -22.05
CA GLU A 46 -9.49 19.49 -20.81
C GLU A 46 -10.99 19.79 -20.91
N ARG A 47 -11.50 20.03 -22.12
CA ARG A 47 -12.93 20.20 -22.39
C ARG A 47 -13.62 18.91 -22.84
N GLU A 48 -12.93 17.79 -22.78
CA GLU A 48 -13.44 16.47 -23.21
C GLU A 48 -13.90 16.42 -24.69
N LYS A 49 -13.35 17.32 -25.52
CA LYS A 49 -13.60 17.38 -26.96
C LYS A 49 -12.61 16.54 -27.78
N ALA A 50 -11.55 16.04 -27.16
CA ALA A 50 -10.58 15.14 -27.75
C ALA A 50 -10.11 14.13 -26.71
N ASN A 51 -10.01 12.86 -27.13
CA ASN A 51 -9.45 11.81 -26.29
C ASN A 51 -7.95 11.65 -26.63
N PRO A 52 -7.04 11.83 -25.66
CA PRO A 52 -5.62 11.73 -25.93
C PRO A 52 -5.22 10.28 -26.23
N THR A 53 -4.28 10.09 -27.14
CA THR A 53 -3.63 8.78 -27.32
C THR A 53 -2.80 8.41 -26.09
N ILE A 54 -2.51 7.13 -25.90
CA ILE A 54 -1.64 6.65 -24.79
C ILE A 54 -0.29 7.39 -24.78
N ALA A 55 0.28 7.68 -25.94
CA ALA A 55 1.54 8.42 -26.04
C ALA A 55 1.41 9.87 -25.54
N ILE A 56 0.29 10.54 -25.83
CA ILE A 56 0.02 11.89 -25.31
C ILE A 56 -0.25 11.83 -23.81
N THR A 57 -1.04 10.88 -23.34
CA THR A 57 -1.33 10.67 -21.90
C THR A 57 -0.04 10.44 -21.11
N TRP A 58 0.88 9.60 -21.63
CA TRP A 58 2.17 9.37 -21.00
C TRP A 58 3.03 10.64 -20.92
N ARG A 59 3.09 11.45 -21.99
CA ARG A 59 3.82 12.74 -21.96
C ARG A 59 3.24 13.70 -20.93
N LEU A 60 1.91 13.76 -20.81
CA LEU A 60 1.22 14.61 -19.86
C LEU A 60 1.45 14.15 -18.43
N ALA A 61 1.40 12.85 -18.16
CA ALA A 61 1.70 12.28 -16.86
C ALA A 61 3.14 12.60 -16.42
N ASN A 62 4.12 12.40 -17.29
CA ASN A 62 5.52 12.76 -17.02
C ASN A 62 5.70 14.27 -16.79
N ALA A 63 5.08 15.11 -17.61
CA ALA A 63 5.17 16.58 -17.48
C ALA A 63 4.57 17.07 -16.15
N LEU A 64 3.57 16.36 -15.64
CA LEU A 64 2.93 16.64 -14.36
C LEU A 64 3.56 15.89 -13.18
N GLY A 65 4.50 14.95 -13.41
CA GLY A 65 5.13 14.16 -12.35
C GLY A 65 4.14 13.24 -11.63
N VAL A 66 3.24 12.59 -12.38
CA VAL A 66 2.24 11.65 -11.87
C VAL A 66 2.30 10.32 -12.62
N GLU A 67 1.78 9.27 -12.03
CA GLU A 67 1.58 7.99 -12.71
C GLU A 67 0.49 8.12 -13.79
N ILE A 68 0.67 7.39 -14.90
CA ILE A 68 -0.33 7.38 -15.99
C ILE A 68 -1.71 6.93 -15.50
N GLY A 69 -1.75 6.00 -14.54
CA GLY A 69 -2.98 5.53 -13.92
C GLY A 69 -3.72 6.62 -13.17
N GLU A 70 -3.02 7.56 -12.55
CA GLU A 70 -3.63 8.72 -11.87
C GLU A 70 -4.31 9.67 -12.87
N LEU A 71 -3.72 9.84 -14.05
CA LEU A 71 -4.29 10.68 -15.10
C LEU A 71 -5.51 10.02 -15.77
N LEU A 72 -5.55 8.67 -15.82
CA LEU A 72 -6.64 7.90 -16.41
C LEU A 72 -7.78 7.59 -15.42
N SER A 73 -7.55 7.79 -14.12
CA SER A 73 -8.59 7.56 -13.13
C SER A 73 -9.65 8.65 -13.27
N SER A 74 -10.86 8.24 -13.65
CA SER A 74 -12.06 9.10 -13.64
C SER A 74 -12.55 9.40 -12.21
N GLU A 75 -11.96 8.77 -11.22
CA GLU A 75 -12.13 9.17 -9.85
C GLU A 75 -11.45 10.53 -9.67
N VAL A 76 -12.25 11.61 -9.66
CA VAL A 76 -11.96 12.70 -8.73
C VAL A 76 -11.77 11.97 -7.40
N ARG A 77 -10.53 11.67 -7.02
CA ARG A 77 -10.27 11.35 -5.63
C ARG A 77 -10.77 12.57 -4.87
N SER A 78 -12.05 12.53 -4.48
CA SER A 78 -12.42 13.24 -3.28
C SER A 78 -11.29 12.86 -2.33
N VAL A 79 -10.56 13.84 -1.83
CA VAL A 79 -9.62 13.59 -0.76
C VAL A 79 -10.54 13.23 0.39
N ASP A 80 -10.98 11.96 0.41
CA ASP A 80 -11.68 11.44 1.56
C ASP A 80 -10.69 11.62 2.71
N LEU A 81 -10.99 12.59 3.55
CA LEU A 81 -10.17 12.88 4.73
C LEU A 81 -10.01 11.62 5.61
N ILE A 82 -10.92 10.67 5.43
CA ILE A 82 -10.91 9.38 6.13
C ILE A 82 -11.12 8.29 5.08
N ARG A 83 -10.10 7.47 4.85
CA ARG A 83 -10.21 6.26 4.05
C ARG A 83 -10.43 5.05 4.95
N VAL A 84 -11.57 4.42 4.83
CA VAL A 84 -11.87 3.14 5.49
C VAL A 84 -11.60 2.00 4.51
N VAL A 85 -10.94 0.95 4.98
CA VAL A 85 -10.75 -0.31 4.25
C VAL A 85 -11.38 -1.39 5.10
N ASP A 86 -12.40 -2.03 4.57
CA ASP A 86 -13.11 -3.09 5.28
C ASP A 86 -12.28 -4.38 5.40
N ALA A 87 -12.56 -5.18 6.42
CA ALA A 87 -11.80 -6.39 6.71
C ALA A 87 -11.77 -7.38 5.53
N HIS A 88 -12.83 -7.44 4.72
CA HIS A 88 -12.93 -8.33 3.55
C HIS A 88 -12.13 -7.83 2.34
N GLU A 89 -11.76 -6.54 2.31
CA GLU A 89 -10.93 -5.93 1.27
C GLU A 89 -9.44 -6.00 1.62
N THR A 90 -9.11 -6.36 2.86
CA THR A 90 -7.73 -6.41 3.37
C THR A 90 -7.08 -7.73 2.96
N PRO A 91 -6.03 -7.73 2.12
CA PRO A 91 -5.39 -8.97 1.68
C PRO A 91 -4.81 -9.76 2.85
N THR A 92 -4.93 -11.08 2.77
CA THR A 92 -4.35 -12.00 3.75
C THR A 92 -3.39 -12.96 3.06
N LEU A 93 -2.18 -13.08 3.58
CA LEU A 93 -1.16 -14.02 3.15
C LEU A 93 -1.22 -15.25 4.06
N PRO A 94 -1.68 -16.40 3.56
CA PRO A 94 -1.71 -17.62 4.35
C PRO A 94 -0.31 -18.24 4.41
N GLY A 95 0.14 -18.61 5.60
CA GLY A 95 1.31 -19.47 5.79
C GLY A 95 0.90 -20.93 5.65
N ALA A 96 0.92 -21.47 4.44
CA ALA A 96 0.22 -22.70 4.02
C ALA A 96 0.48 -23.96 4.87
N HIS A 97 1.58 -24.04 5.63
CA HIS A 97 1.91 -25.20 6.50
C HIS A 97 2.44 -24.80 7.87
N ALA A 98 2.61 -23.52 8.14
CA ALA A 98 3.26 -23.04 9.35
C ALA A 98 2.28 -22.57 10.44
N GLY A 99 0.97 -22.74 10.24
CA GLY A 99 -0.06 -22.39 11.22
C GLY A 99 -0.16 -20.90 11.53
N TYR A 100 0.13 -20.01 10.54
CA TYR A 100 -0.02 -18.57 10.68
C TYR A 100 -0.75 -17.97 9.49
N SER A 101 -1.24 -16.75 9.67
CA SER A 101 -1.66 -15.86 8.59
C SER A 101 -1.26 -14.42 8.89
N LEU A 102 -0.93 -13.67 7.83
CA LEU A 102 -0.62 -12.24 7.88
C LEU A 102 -1.68 -11.48 7.09
N ARG A 103 -2.44 -10.63 7.76
CA ARG A 103 -3.37 -9.69 7.13
C ARG A 103 -2.67 -8.36 6.95
N ILE A 104 -2.60 -7.85 5.71
CA ILE A 104 -1.87 -6.63 5.36
C ILE A 104 -2.74 -5.43 5.75
N LEU A 105 -2.35 -4.69 6.80
CA LEU A 105 -3.07 -3.50 7.27
C LEU A 105 -2.47 -2.20 6.74
N GLY A 106 -1.19 -2.23 6.36
CA GLY A 106 -0.48 -1.09 5.80
C GLY A 106 -0.93 -0.74 4.39
N PRO A 107 -0.98 0.55 4.02
CA PRO A 107 -1.25 0.94 2.64
C PRO A 107 -0.07 0.56 1.72
N MET A 108 -0.38 0.15 0.49
CA MET A 108 0.61 -0.36 -0.46
C MET A 108 1.65 0.68 -0.90
N ASP A 109 1.32 1.95 -0.85
CA ASP A 109 2.23 3.05 -1.19
C ASP A 109 3.33 3.30 -0.15
N LEU A 110 3.23 2.69 1.03
CA LEU A 110 4.27 2.69 2.06
C LEU A 110 5.10 1.40 2.09
N ALA A 111 4.75 0.40 1.26
CA ALA A 111 5.50 -0.85 1.17
C ALA A 111 6.99 -0.58 0.90
N GLY A 112 7.88 -1.30 1.60
CA GLY A 112 9.33 -1.07 1.54
C GLY A 112 9.82 0.11 2.38
N LYS A 113 8.94 0.79 3.15
CA LYS A 113 9.31 1.81 4.14
C LYS A 113 8.70 1.49 5.50
N TYR A 114 7.37 1.39 5.51
CA TYR A 114 6.58 1.06 6.68
C TYR A 114 5.53 0.04 6.29
N GLU A 115 5.55 -1.11 6.93
CA GLU A 115 4.58 -2.17 6.70
C GLU A 115 3.99 -2.60 8.04
N TRP A 116 2.70 -2.85 8.12
CA TRP A 116 2.10 -3.40 9.32
C TRP A 116 1.04 -4.43 9.00
N TYR A 117 1.02 -5.45 9.86
CA TYR A 117 0.27 -6.67 9.69
C TYR A 117 -0.45 -7.06 10.96
N GLU A 118 -1.62 -7.65 10.82
CA GLU A 118 -2.17 -8.50 11.87
C GLU A 118 -1.63 -9.93 11.64
N LEU A 119 -0.79 -10.37 12.56
CA LEU A 119 -0.29 -11.73 12.60
C LEU A 119 -1.22 -12.57 13.47
N THR A 120 -1.77 -13.65 12.90
CA THR A 120 -2.54 -14.67 13.62
C THR A 120 -1.76 -15.97 13.61
N LEU A 121 -1.58 -16.58 14.79
CA LEU A 121 -0.85 -17.82 14.98
C LEU A 121 -1.74 -18.86 15.65
N ALA A 122 -1.99 -19.99 14.99
CA ALA A 122 -2.61 -21.16 15.59
C ALA A 122 -1.73 -21.72 16.73
N PRO A 123 -2.26 -22.57 17.64
CA PRO A 123 -1.41 -23.26 18.62
C PRO A 123 -0.26 -24.00 17.96
N GLY A 124 0.97 -23.73 18.38
CA GLY A 124 2.18 -24.29 17.79
C GLY A 124 2.57 -23.70 16.42
N GLY A 125 1.78 -22.74 15.89
CA GLY A 125 2.11 -22.05 14.66
C GLY A 125 3.31 -21.12 14.82
N GLU A 126 4.06 -20.93 13.73
CA GLU A 126 5.26 -20.11 13.72
C GLU A 126 5.40 -19.32 12.41
N LEU A 127 5.88 -18.08 12.54
CA LEU A 127 6.35 -17.26 11.44
C LEU A 127 7.88 -17.23 11.51
N LYS A 128 8.53 -17.81 10.50
CA LYS A 128 9.99 -17.77 10.32
C LYS A 128 10.33 -16.75 9.26
N SER A 129 11.19 -15.82 9.59
CA SER A 129 11.70 -14.80 8.68
C SER A 129 13.22 -14.91 8.55
N GLN A 130 13.70 -14.87 7.32
CA GLN A 130 15.12 -14.62 7.06
C GLN A 130 15.45 -13.16 7.37
N ALA A 131 16.74 -12.87 7.56
CA ALA A 131 17.21 -11.51 7.74
C ALA A 131 16.71 -10.59 6.62
N HIS A 132 16.10 -9.49 7.02
CA HIS A 132 15.72 -8.40 6.10
C HIS A 132 16.93 -7.54 5.75
N ASP A 133 16.72 -6.50 4.94
CA ASP A 133 17.76 -5.56 4.59
C ASP A 133 18.38 -4.89 5.81
N PRO A 134 19.70 -4.58 5.78
CA PRO A 134 20.41 -3.98 6.90
C PRO A 134 19.74 -2.73 7.46
N GLY A 135 19.56 -2.67 8.76
CA GLY A 135 18.93 -1.55 9.46
C GLY A 135 17.41 -1.66 9.57
N THR A 136 16.79 -2.71 9.04
CA THR A 136 15.38 -3.00 9.24
C THR A 136 15.12 -3.38 10.70
N SER A 137 14.04 -2.86 11.25
CA SER A 137 13.58 -3.18 12.61
C SER A 137 12.12 -3.60 12.60
N GLU A 138 11.75 -4.45 13.55
CA GLU A 138 10.37 -4.87 13.77
C GLU A 138 9.89 -4.54 15.18
N HIS A 139 8.59 -4.26 15.26
CA HIS A 139 7.86 -4.00 16.49
C HIS A 139 6.67 -4.95 16.56
N LEU A 140 6.69 -5.84 17.55
CA LEU A 140 5.66 -6.87 17.73
C LEU A 140 4.87 -6.59 19.01
N THR A 141 3.58 -6.28 18.88
CA THR A 141 2.68 -6.07 20.02
C THR A 141 1.67 -7.20 20.09
N VAL A 142 1.63 -7.93 21.20
CA VAL A 142 0.70 -9.05 21.38
C VAL A 142 -0.68 -8.53 21.78
N ILE A 143 -1.68 -8.78 20.93
CA ILE A 143 -3.08 -8.37 21.13
C ILE A 143 -3.85 -9.42 21.91
N THR A 144 -3.65 -10.73 21.60
CA THR A 144 -4.25 -11.84 22.35
C THR A 144 -3.27 -12.98 22.51
N GLY A 145 -3.37 -13.73 23.59
CA GLY A 145 -2.50 -14.88 23.85
C GLY A 145 -1.08 -14.47 24.30
N ALA A 146 -0.12 -15.25 23.90
CA ALA A 146 1.32 -15.02 24.15
C ALA A 146 2.14 -15.66 23.05
N VAL A 147 3.25 -15.02 22.71
CA VAL A 147 4.20 -15.53 21.71
C VAL A 147 5.61 -15.64 22.31
N GLU A 148 6.41 -16.51 21.73
CA GLU A 148 7.85 -16.55 21.91
C GLU A 148 8.51 -15.95 20.67
N LEU A 149 9.35 -14.95 20.90
CA LEU A 149 10.18 -14.33 19.88
C LEU A 149 11.61 -14.81 20.05
N GLU A 150 12.21 -15.28 18.96
CA GLU A 150 13.60 -15.66 18.84
C GLU A 150 14.27 -14.79 17.79
N VAL A 151 15.38 -14.11 18.15
CA VAL A 151 16.22 -13.30 17.25
C VAL A 151 17.66 -13.70 17.49
N GLY A 152 18.30 -14.30 16.48
CA GLY A 152 19.62 -14.88 16.65
C GLY A 152 19.64 -15.92 17.77
N THR A 153 20.37 -15.63 18.86
CA THR A 153 20.50 -16.54 20.04
C THR A 153 19.55 -16.14 21.19
N GLU A 154 18.87 -15.01 21.10
CA GLU A 154 18.00 -14.53 22.17
C GLU A 154 16.56 -15.03 22.00
N LYS A 155 15.95 -15.46 23.11
CA LYS A 155 14.54 -15.83 23.17
C LYS A 155 13.84 -15.08 24.28
N LYS A 156 12.67 -14.53 23.96
CA LYS A 156 11.80 -13.80 24.91
C LYS A 156 10.35 -14.19 24.72
N LYS A 157 9.65 -14.37 25.82
CA LYS A 157 8.20 -14.58 25.83
C LYS A 157 7.50 -13.24 26.02
N ILE A 158 6.61 -12.89 25.08
CA ILE A 158 5.81 -11.68 25.11
C ILE A 158 4.35 -12.10 25.39
N LYS A 159 3.74 -11.55 26.44
CA LYS A 159 2.37 -11.80 26.84
C LYS A 159 1.45 -10.72 26.27
N HIS A 160 0.14 -10.96 26.37
CA HIS A 160 -0.89 -9.98 26.03
C HIS A 160 -0.54 -8.58 26.53
N GLY A 161 -0.67 -7.57 25.67
CA GLY A 161 -0.33 -6.16 25.92
C GLY A 161 1.15 -5.83 25.85
N GLY A 162 2.04 -6.85 25.83
CA GLY A 162 3.48 -6.64 25.73
C GLY A 162 3.92 -6.29 24.32
N THR A 163 5.00 -5.50 24.21
CA THR A 163 5.64 -5.12 22.95
C THR A 163 7.13 -5.47 22.98
N ALA A 164 7.59 -6.17 21.94
CA ALA A 164 9.00 -6.35 21.64
C ALA A 164 9.42 -5.41 20.51
N ARG A 165 10.67 -4.95 20.55
CA ARG A 165 11.32 -4.20 19.47
C ARG A 165 12.67 -4.84 19.22
N TYR A 166 12.98 -5.17 17.98
CA TYR A 166 14.18 -5.93 17.64
C TYR A 166 14.70 -5.57 16.25
N PRO A 167 16.01 -5.74 16.02
CA PRO A 167 16.59 -5.67 14.70
C PRO A 167 16.09 -6.87 13.89
N ALA A 168 15.54 -6.62 12.71
CA ALA A 168 15.03 -7.64 11.82
C ALA A 168 16.02 -8.00 10.68
N ASP A 169 17.20 -7.40 10.68
CA ASP A 169 18.33 -7.77 9.83
C ASP A 169 19.08 -9.02 10.34
N HIS A 170 18.44 -9.79 11.19
CA HIS A 170 18.84 -11.13 11.67
C HIS A 170 17.70 -12.11 11.44
N ASP A 171 18.02 -13.39 11.26
CA ASP A 171 17.01 -14.44 11.22
C ASP A 171 16.22 -14.45 12.53
N HIS A 172 14.91 -14.50 12.42
CA HIS A 172 14.04 -14.43 13.58
C HIS A 172 12.78 -15.29 13.42
N VAL A 173 12.21 -15.69 14.56
CA VAL A 173 11.01 -16.54 14.59
C VAL A 173 10.04 -16.01 15.64
N ILE A 174 8.78 -15.88 15.25
CA ILE A 174 7.66 -15.61 16.15
C ILE A 174 6.84 -16.88 16.25
N ARG A 175 6.71 -17.45 17.46
CA ARG A 175 6.05 -18.74 17.69
C ARG A 175 4.93 -18.60 18.72
N ASN A 176 3.79 -19.21 18.47
CA ASN A 176 2.76 -19.37 19.48
C ASN A 176 3.06 -20.59 20.36
N ALA A 177 3.56 -20.34 21.55
CA ALA A 177 3.83 -21.38 22.56
C ALA A 177 2.61 -21.67 23.48
N GLY A 178 1.46 -21.07 23.19
CA GLY A 178 0.20 -21.26 23.92
C GLY A 178 -0.65 -22.41 23.37
N LYS A 179 -1.79 -22.64 24.05
CA LYS A 179 -2.76 -23.66 23.66
C LYS A 179 -3.96 -23.09 22.88
N THR A 180 -4.04 -21.78 22.74
CA THR A 180 -5.09 -21.05 22.03
C THR A 180 -4.44 -20.18 20.96
N GLU A 181 -5.22 -19.70 20.01
CA GLU A 181 -4.78 -18.74 19.00
C GLU A 181 -4.14 -17.51 19.65
N ALA A 182 -3.05 -17.03 19.07
CA ALA A 182 -2.42 -15.76 19.43
C ALA A 182 -2.54 -14.78 18.27
N LYS A 183 -2.77 -13.51 18.60
CA LYS A 183 -2.77 -12.40 17.63
C LYS A 183 -1.79 -11.33 18.05
N ALA A 184 -1.11 -10.77 17.08
CA ALA A 184 -0.19 -9.68 17.29
C ALA A 184 -0.28 -8.66 16.15
N LEU A 185 0.02 -7.40 16.46
CA LEU A 185 0.35 -6.37 15.50
C LEU A 185 1.86 -6.43 15.25
N LEU A 186 2.24 -6.64 14.00
CA LEU A 186 3.63 -6.61 13.55
C LEU A 186 3.84 -5.39 12.67
N VAL A 187 4.82 -4.57 13.00
CA VAL A 187 5.21 -3.37 12.23
C VAL A 187 6.65 -3.54 11.79
N VAL A 188 6.90 -3.44 10.49
CA VAL A 188 8.23 -3.48 9.86
C VAL A 188 8.61 -2.06 9.47
N VAL A 189 9.79 -1.63 9.85
CA VAL A 189 10.35 -0.31 9.52
C VAL A 189 11.66 -0.53 8.77
N GLN A 190 11.66 -0.17 7.50
CA GLN A 190 12.85 -0.22 6.65
C GLN A 190 13.50 1.18 6.62
N ARG A 191 14.82 1.22 6.60
CA ARG A 191 15.62 2.46 6.57
C ARG A 191 16.32 2.64 5.24
#